data_8ae1cc3af269e9553de4f70bf95c95c5
#
_entry.id   8ae1cc3af269e9553de4f70bf95c95c5
#
_cell.length_a   1.000
_cell.length_b   1.000
_cell.length_c   1.000
_cell.angle_alpha   90.00
_cell.angle_beta   90.00
_cell.angle_gamma   90.00
#
_symmetry.space_group_name_H-M   'P 1'
#
loop_
_entity.id
_entity.type
_entity.pdbx_description
1 polymer ?
#
loop_
_entity_poly.entity_id
_entity_poly.type
_entity_poly.pdbx_seq_one_letter_code
_entity_poly.pdbx_strand_id
1 'polypeptide(L)'
;KPETSADNFYELKKINQIVIKKIKNRDINALSKYAHPKKGIMFSPYSDLKNNDNQIIEKKELVKIYEKNEELVWGEYDGTGVRILLTFDNYFDRFIYDEDFIEYEPNYDSIMGTGNTIENMNSVFPYARSVEYYTPSTEEYAYMDWKSLRLLYEIYRGKYYLVAVVHNEWTI
;
A
#
# COMPACT_ATOMS: atom_id res chain seq x y z
N LYS A 1 13.52 -3.35 17.87
CA LYS A 1 13.25 -4.39 16.83
C LYS A 1 12.03 -5.17 17.29
N PRO A 2 11.01 -5.34 16.46
CA PRO A 2 9.97 -6.30 16.80
C PRO A 2 10.63 -7.68 16.91
N GLU A 3 10.31 -8.39 17.98
CA GLU A 3 10.73 -9.78 18.15
C GLU A 3 10.16 -10.59 16.97
N THR A 4 11.03 -11.08 16.11
CA THR A 4 10.67 -12.00 15.04
C THR A 4 10.48 -13.41 15.63
N SER A 5 9.43 -13.59 16.43
CA SER A 5 9.02 -14.93 16.81
C SER A 5 8.22 -15.57 15.67
N ALA A 6 8.26 -16.89 15.57
CA ALA A 6 7.45 -17.63 14.59
C ALA A 6 5.95 -17.28 14.73
N ASP A 7 5.51 -16.97 15.94
CA ASP A 7 4.14 -16.57 16.25
C ASP A 7 3.77 -15.23 15.62
N ASN A 8 4.70 -14.25 15.62
CA ASN A 8 4.47 -12.94 14.98
C ASN A 8 4.38 -13.07 13.45
N PHE A 9 5.13 -13.96 12.85
CA PHE A 9 5.06 -14.18 11.40
C PHE A 9 3.75 -14.85 10.98
N TYR A 10 3.27 -15.81 11.76
CA TYR A 10 1.97 -16.45 11.53
C TYR A 10 0.83 -15.42 11.60
N GLU A 11 0.82 -14.57 12.61
CA GLU A 11 -0.17 -13.51 12.76
C GLU A 11 -0.11 -12.48 11.61
N LEU A 12 1.09 -12.15 11.14
CA LEU A 12 1.26 -11.28 9.97
C LEU A 12 0.64 -11.91 8.72
N LYS A 13 0.92 -13.19 8.45
CA LYS A 13 0.33 -13.91 7.31
C LYS A 13 -1.18 -13.93 7.38
N LYS A 14 -1.72 -14.23 8.54
CA LYS A 14 -3.16 -14.31 8.78
C LYS A 14 -3.85 -12.98 8.52
N ILE A 15 -3.31 -11.89 9.07
CA ILE A 15 -3.90 -10.56 8.90
C ILE A 15 -3.77 -10.10 7.45
N ASN A 16 -2.64 -10.37 6.80
CA ASN A 16 -2.43 -10.01 5.40
C ASN A 16 -3.42 -10.71 4.47
N GLN A 17 -3.71 -11.98 4.69
CA GLN A 17 -4.72 -12.72 3.93
C GLN A 17 -6.11 -12.10 4.06
N ILE A 18 -6.45 -11.58 5.23
CA ILE A 18 -7.73 -10.88 5.45
C ILE A 18 -7.70 -9.54 4.71
N VAL A 19 -6.66 -8.75 4.92
CA VAL A 19 -6.55 -7.39 4.36
C VAL A 19 -6.58 -7.40 2.84
N ILE A 20 -5.80 -8.26 2.18
CA ILE A 20 -5.78 -8.31 0.71
C ILE A 20 -7.15 -8.68 0.12
N LYS A 21 -7.93 -9.55 0.78
CA LYS A 21 -9.31 -9.87 0.37
C LYS A 21 -10.24 -8.67 0.53
N LYS A 22 -10.08 -7.88 1.60
CA LYS A 22 -10.85 -6.64 1.79
C LYS A 22 -10.53 -5.61 0.73
N ILE A 23 -9.25 -5.49 0.37
CA ILE A 23 -8.82 -4.62 -0.73
C ILE A 23 -9.40 -5.10 -2.05
N LYS A 24 -9.24 -6.37 -2.41
CA LYS A 24 -9.82 -6.93 -3.65
C LYS A 24 -11.31 -6.64 -3.76
N ASN A 25 -12.06 -6.83 -2.69
CA ASN A 25 -13.50 -6.63 -2.66
C ASN A 25 -13.92 -5.16 -2.46
N ARG A 26 -12.96 -4.25 -2.35
CA ARG A 26 -13.17 -2.82 -2.03
C ARG A 26 -14.06 -2.62 -0.81
N ASP A 27 -13.94 -3.49 0.18
CA ASP A 27 -14.68 -3.40 1.45
C ASP A 27 -13.96 -2.45 2.41
N ILE A 28 -14.11 -1.16 2.17
CA ILE A 28 -13.42 -0.12 2.93
C ILE A 28 -13.88 -0.08 4.39
N ASN A 29 -15.14 -0.39 4.64
CA ASN A 29 -15.66 -0.47 6.00
C ASN A 29 -14.95 -1.57 6.81
N ALA A 30 -14.81 -2.77 6.25
CA ALA A 30 -14.07 -3.84 6.89
C ALA A 30 -12.56 -3.53 6.96
N LEU A 31 -11.97 -2.96 5.90
CA LEU A 31 -10.57 -2.57 5.86
C LEU A 31 -10.22 -1.57 6.97
N SER A 32 -11.11 -0.62 7.26
CA SER A 32 -10.91 0.39 8.30
C SER A 32 -10.63 -0.20 9.68
N LYS A 33 -11.14 -1.40 9.97
CA LYS A 33 -10.90 -2.10 11.24
C LYS A 33 -9.43 -2.50 11.43
N TYR A 34 -8.71 -2.68 10.33
CA TYR A 34 -7.29 -3.05 10.30
C TYR A 34 -6.36 -1.85 10.20
N ALA A 35 -6.88 -0.64 10.02
CA ALA A 35 -6.10 0.58 10.01
C ALA A 35 -5.43 0.83 11.36
N HIS A 36 -4.17 1.31 11.34
CA HIS A 36 -3.43 1.60 12.57
C HIS A 36 -4.17 2.67 13.40
N PRO A 37 -4.49 2.39 14.67
CA PRO A 37 -5.39 3.25 15.46
C PRO A 37 -4.84 4.65 15.78
N LYS A 38 -3.51 4.83 15.70
CA LYS A 38 -2.85 6.12 15.96
C LYS A 38 -2.29 6.78 14.70
N LYS A 39 -1.77 5.98 13.76
CA LYS A 39 -1.10 6.48 12.55
C LYS A 39 -2.03 6.59 11.36
N GLY A 40 -3.16 5.88 11.37
CA GLY A 40 -4.00 5.73 10.19
C GLY A 40 -3.33 4.90 9.11
N ILE A 41 -3.69 5.14 7.86
CA ILE A 41 -3.10 4.51 6.67
C ILE A 41 -2.54 5.60 5.77
N MET A 42 -1.25 5.49 5.41
CA MET A 42 -0.67 6.26 4.32
C MET A 42 -1.00 5.58 2.99
N PHE A 43 -1.47 6.36 2.04
CA PHE A 43 -1.65 5.94 0.65
C PHE A 43 -0.58 6.61 -0.21
N SER A 44 0.24 5.81 -0.87
CA SER A 44 1.28 6.32 -1.76
C SER A 44 1.16 5.71 -3.15
N PRO A 45 1.12 6.53 -4.21
CA PRO A 45 1.04 6.03 -5.59
C PRO A 45 2.33 5.38 -6.07
N TYR A 46 3.46 5.65 -5.39
CA TYR A 46 4.80 5.16 -5.72
C TYR A 46 5.60 4.84 -4.45
N SER A 47 6.82 4.32 -4.62
CA SER A 47 7.71 3.91 -3.53
C SER A 47 8.35 5.07 -2.74
N ASP A 48 8.27 6.30 -3.22
CA ASP A 48 8.71 7.48 -2.47
C ASP A 48 7.65 7.89 -1.44
N LEU A 49 7.84 7.45 -0.19
CA LEU A 49 6.93 7.71 0.92
C LEU A 49 7.15 9.06 1.59
N LYS A 50 8.17 9.82 1.22
CA LYS A 50 8.45 11.17 1.75
C LYS A 50 7.76 12.29 0.98
N ASN A 51 6.99 11.95 -0.05
CA ASN A 51 6.20 12.93 -0.77
C ASN A 51 5.14 13.54 0.17
N ASN A 52 5.20 14.86 0.37
CA ASN A 52 4.32 15.57 1.30
C ASN A 52 2.85 15.57 0.87
N ASP A 53 2.56 15.30 -0.39
CA ASP A 53 1.21 15.25 -0.94
C ASP A 53 0.56 13.85 -0.81
N ASN A 54 1.29 12.83 -0.31
CA ASN A 54 0.71 11.53 -0.02
C ASN A 54 -0.37 11.66 1.07
N GLN A 55 -1.50 10.99 0.87
CA GLN A 55 -2.58 10.99 1.85
C GLN A 55 -2.25 10.12 3.06
N ILE A 56 -2.48 10.65 4.26
CA ILE A 56 -2.52 9.88 5.50
C ILE A 56 -3.93 10.02 6.06
N ILE A 57 -4.69 8.92 6.04
CA ILE A 57 -6.09 8.94 6.45
C ILE A 57 -6.23 8.23 7.80
N GLU A 58 -6.73 8.95 8.80
CA GLU A 58 -7.01 8.37 10.11
C GLU A 58 -8.10 7.28 10.02
N LYS A 59 -7.95 6.26 10.87
CA LYS A 59 -8.89 5.14 10.93
C LYS A 59 -10.36 5.58 10.98
N LYS A 60 -10.68 6.57 11.80
CA LYS A 60 -12.05 7.08 11.99
C LYS A 60 -12.61 7.84 10.78
N GLU A 61 -11.74 8.34 9.89
CA GLU A 61 -12.13 9.15 8.72
C GLU A 61 -12.19 8.32 7.43
N LEU A 62 -11.59 7.12 7.41
CA LEU A 62 -11.41 6.35 6.18
C LEU A 62 -12.73 6.05 5.46
N VAL A 63 -13.72 5.55 6.17
CA VAL A 63 -15.03 5.21 5.59
C VAL A 63 -15.74 6.47 5.10
N LYS A 64 -15.72 7.52 5.88
CA LYS A 64 -16.36 8.81 5.54
C LYS A 64 -15.75 9.44 4.29
N ILE A 65 -14.42 9.45 4.17
CA ILE A 65 -13.72 9.98 3.00
C ILE A 65 -14.06 9.15 1.76
N TYR A 66 -14.10 7.83 1.92
CA TYR A 66 -14.50 6.93 0.84
C TYR A 66 -15.94 7.16 0.39
N GLU A 67 -16.89 7.25 1.32
CA GLU A 67 -18.32 7.46 1.02
C GLU A 67 -18.59 8.82 0.36
N LYS A 68 -17.90 9.86 0.80
CA LYS A 68 -17.99 11.19 0.16
C LYS A 68 -17.47 11.19 -1.27
N ASN A 69 -16.43 10.44 -1.52
CA ASN A 69 -15.80 10.28 -2.84
C ASN A 69 -15.50 11.60 -3.56
N GLU A 70 -15.09 12.61 -2.79
CA GLU A 70 -14.64 13.90 -3.31
C GLU A 70 -13.23 13.79 -3.89
N GLU A 71 -12.86 14.70 -4.80
CA GLU A 71 -11.50 14.76 -5.31
C GLU A 71 -10.52 15.20 -4.23
N LEU A 72 -9.42 14.45 -4.09
CA LEU A 72 -8.31 14.72 -3.18
C LEU A 72 -6.99 14.69 -3.96
N VAL A 73 -5.99 15.36 -3.43
CA VAL A 73 -4.61 15.22 -3.90
C VAL A 73 -4.00 13.98 -3.25
N TRP A 74 -3.50 13.05 -4.07
CA TRP A 74 -2.94 11.77 -3.61
C TRP A 74 -1.42 11.67 -3.76
N GLY A 75 -0.77 12.74 -4.11
CA GLY A 75 0.63 12.82 -4.42
C GLY A 75 0.85 13.46 -5.78
N GLU A 76 1.97 13.14 -6.40
CA GLU A 76 2.35 13.66 -7.72
C GLU A 76 2.67 12.50 -8.66
N TYR A 77 2.35 12.67 -9.95
CA TYR A 77 2.78 11.73 -10.98
C TYR A 77 4.30 11.76 -11.10
N ASP A 78 4.91 10.59 -10.94
CA ASP A 78 6.35 10.45 -11.07
C ASP A 78 6.82 10.88 -12.48
N GLY A 79 7.98 11.52 -12.54
CA GLY A 79 8.55 12.07 -13.78
C GLY A 79 7.99 13.42 -14.22
N THR A 80 6.78 13.83 -13.81
CA THR A 80 6.17 15.11 -14.23
C THR A 80 5.97 16.11 -13.10
N GLY A 81 5.82 15.63 -11.85
CA GLY A 81 5.48 16.47 -10.70
C GLY A 81 4.07 17.06 -10.74
N VAL A 82 3.22 16.60 -11.67
CA VAL A 82 1.80 17.01 -11.73
C VAL A 82 1.04 16.32 -10.60
N ARG A 83 0.23 17.08 -9.86
CA ARG A 83 -0.56 16.52 -8.77
C ARG A 83 -1.58 15.50 -9.25
N ILE A 84 -1.69 14.41 -8.50
CA ILE A 84 -2.70 13.37 -8.72
C ILE A 84 -3.98 13.82 -8.02
N LEU A 85 -4.93 14.34 -8.78
CA LEU A 85 -6.23 14.80 -8.28
C LEU A 85 -7.31 13.78 -8.70
N LEU A 86 -7.74 12.95 -7.77
CA LEU A 86 -8.66 11.84 -8.01
C LEU A 86 -9.67 11.70 -6.87
N THR A 87 -10.85 11.16 -7.16
CA THR A 87 -11.74 10.61 -6.13
C THR A 87 -11.11 9.35 -5.54
N PHE A 88 -11.58 8.92 -4.36
CA PHE A 88 -11.08 7.68 -3.76
C PHE A 88 -11.29 6.48 -4.69
N ASP A 89 -12.45 6.36 -5.34
CA ASP A 89 -12.73 5.29 -6.30
C ASP A 89 -11.73 5.26 -7.45
N ASN A 90 -11.47 6.41 -8.06
CA ASN A 90 -10.51 6.51 -9.18
C ASN A 90 -9.07 6.26 -8.73
N TYR A 91 -8.69 6.72 -7.54
CA TYR A 91 -7.39 6.39 -6.96
C TYR A 91 -7.27 4.88 -6.68
N PHE A 92 -8.32 4.27 -6.16
CA PHE A 92 -8.36 2.84 -5.90
C PHE A 92 -8.13 2.02 -7.18
N ASP A 93 -8.83 2.37 -8.26
CA ASP A 93 -8.69 1.70 -9.55
C ASP A 93 -7.31 1.89 -10.19
N ARG A 94 -6.67 3.02 -9.96
CA ARG A 94 -5.39 3.35 -10.60
C ARG A 94 -4.17 2.99 -9.74
N PHE A 95 -4.24 3.15 -8.41
CA PHE A 95 -3.07 3.10 -7.51
C PHE A 95 -3.25 2.19 -6.28
N ILE A 96 -4.30 1.38 -6.20
CA ILE A 96 -4.43 0.38 -5.15
C ILE A 96 -4.57 -1.01 -5.75
N TYR A 97 -5.63 -1.24 -6.51
CA TYR A 97 -5.92 -2.57 -7.04
C TYR A 97 -6.15 -2.51 -8.55
N ASP A 98 -5.11 -2.13 -9.29
CA ASP A 98 -5.09 -2.02 -10.75
C ASP A 98 -4.63 -3.30 -11.46
N GLU A 99 -4.34 -4.35 -10.67
CA GLU A 99 -4.08 -5.72 -11.08
C GLU A 99 -4.74 -6.68 -10.08
N ASP A 100 -4.97 -7.92 -10.46
CA ASP A 100 -5.49 -8.93 -9.52
C ASP A 100 -4.37 -9.49 -8.64
N PHE A 101 -3.84 -8.62 -7.76
CA PHE A 101 -2.68 -8.90 -6.94
C PHE A 101 -2.80 -10.15 -6.08
N ILE A 102 -4.01 -10.53 -5.66
CA ILE A 102 -4.22 -11.72 -4.82
C ILE A 102 -3.84 -13.03 -5.53
N GLU A 103 -3.77 -13.04 -6.87
CA GLU A 103 -3.36 -14.20 -7.66
C GLU A 103 -1.83 -14.44 -7.64
N TYR A 104 -1.07 -13.50 -7.07
CA TYR A 104 0.39 -13.60 -6.95
C TYR A 104 0.81 -13.96 -5.53
N GLU A 105 1.92 -14.71 -5.41
CA GLU A 105 2.46 -15.06 -4.09
C GLU A 105 2.97 -13.81 -3.36
N PRO A 106 2.59 -13.62 -2.09
CA PRO A 106 3.09 -12.51 -1.30
C PRO A 106 4.56 -12.69 -0.91
N ASN A 107 5.35 -11.62 -1.05
CA ASN A 107 6.75 -11.55 -0.61
C ASN A 107 6.82 -10.78 0.71
N TYR A 108 7.32 -11.43 1.75
CA TYR A 108 7.42 -10.86 3.09
C TYR A 108 8.80 -10.24 3.32
N ASP A 109 8.83 -8.99 3.77
CA ASP A 109 10.04 -8.23 4.11
C ASP A 109 11.09 -8.18 3.00
N SER A 110 10.65 -8.29 1.76
CA SER A 110 11.48 -8.19 0.57
C SER A 110 10.81 -7.35 -0.51
N ILE A 111 11.60 -6.70 -1.33
CA ILE A 111 11.15 -5.84 -2.41
C ILE A 111 11.53 -6.47 -3.73
N MET A 112 10.52 -6.77 -4.57
CA MET A 112 10.69 -7.31 -5.91
C MET A 112 10.53 -6.20 -6.97
N GLY A 113 9.52 -5.35 -6.82
CA GLY A 113 9.23 -4.26 -7.73
C GLY A 113 10.15 -3.07 -7.48
N THR A 114 11.25 -2.96 -8.23
CA THR A 114 12.18 -1.83 -8.19
C THR A 114 12.25 -1.17 -9.57
N GLY A 115 12.21 0.15 -9.59
CA GLY A 115 12.25 0.95 -10.80
C GLY A 115 13.05 2.23 -10.59
N ASN A 116 12.65 3.31 -11.25
CA ASN A 116 13.33 4.61 -11.18
C ASN A 116 12.93 5.45 -9.97
N THR A 117 11.81 5.11 -9.31
CA THR A 117 11.34 5.85 -8.14
C THR A 117 12.22 5.57 -6.92
N ILE A 118 12.41 6.60 -6.09
CA ILE A 118 13.15 6.48 -4.83
C ILE A 118 12.47 5.45 -3.92
N GLU A 119 13.28 4.57 -3.33
CA GLU A 119 12.82 3.57 -2.37
C GLU A 119 13.25 3.99 -0.95
N ASN A 120 12.30 4.42 -0.13
CA ASN A 120 12.60 4.93 1.23
C ASN A 120 11.68 4.39 2.33
N MET A 121 11.01 3.29 2.06
CA MET A 121 10.07 2.64 3.00
C MET A 121 10.67 2.46 4.41
N ASN A 122 11.89 1.92 4.50
CA ASN A 122 12.53 1.63 5.78
C ASN A 122 12.89 2.89 6.58
N SER A 123 13.08 4.03 5.92
CA SER A 123 13.36 5.28 6.62
C SER A 123 12.09 5.97 7.13
N VAL A 124 10.95 5.74 6.50
CA VAL A 124 9.66 6.29 6.91
C VAL A 124 8.95 5.39 7.94
N PHE A 125 9.01 4.09 7.71
CA PHE A 125 8.42 3.08 8.60
C PHE A 125 9.47 2.05 9.06
N PRO A 126 10.40 2.44 9.93
CA PRO A 126 11.54 1.59 10.32
C PRO A 126 11.14 0.33 11.10
N TYR A 127 9.94 0.30 11.66
CA TYR A 127 9.43 -0.83 12.45
C TYR A 127 8.36 -1.63 11.72
N ALA A 128 8.01 -1.26 10.48
CA ALA A 128 7.00 -1.97 9.73
C ALA A 128 7.52 -3.29 9.17
N ARG A 129 6.62 -4.26 9.07
CA ARG A 129 6.76 -5.45 8.25
C ARG A 129 6.09 -5.18 6.92
N SER A 130 6.68 -5.59 5.83
CA SER A 130 6.13 -5.41 4.48
C SER A 130 5.64 -6.71 3.88
N VAL A 131 4.56 -6.62 3.13
CA VAL A 131 4.08 -7.70 2.26
C VAL A 131 3.86 -7.13 0.88
N GLU A 132 4.62 -7.61 -0.10
CA GLU A 132 4.53 -7.16 -1.48
C GLU A 132 3.88 -8.22 -2.37
N TYR A 133 2.93 -7.78 -3.17
CA TYR A 133 2.39 -8.51 -4.31
C TYR A 133 2.98 -7.90 -5.58
N TYR A 134 3.72 -8.69 -6.31
CA TYR A 134 4.46 -8.26 -7.50
C TYR A 134 3.94 -8.97 -8.74
N THR A 135 3.54 -8.20 -9.76
CA THR A 135 3.19 -8.73 -11.07
C THR A 135 4.42 -8.65 -11.96
N PRO A 136 4.92 -9.77 -12.49
CA PRO A 136 6.15 -9.76 -13.26
C PRO A 136 5.98 -9.00 -14.57
N SER A 137 7.06 -8.35 -14.98
CA SER A 137 7.14 -7.69 -16.29
C SER A 137 7.18 -8.69 -17.44
N THR A 138 6.75 -8.24 -18.62
CA THR A 138 6.74 -9.04 -19.84
C THR A 138 7.72 -8.53 -20.90
N GLU A 139 8.19 -9.43 -21.75
CA GLU A 139 9.07 -9.10 -22.87
C GLU A 139 8.36 -8.18 -23.90
N GLU A 140 7.07 -8.37 -24.07
CA GLU A 140 6.25 -7.59 -25.01
C GLU A 140 6.32 -6.09 -24.73
N TYR A 141 6.40 -5.70 -23.45
CA TYR A 141 6.51 -4.31 -23.00
C TYR A 141 7.93 -3.94 -22.53
N ALA A 142 8.94 -4.62 -23.05
CA ALA A 142 10.35 -4.36 -22.72
C ALA A 142 10.63 -4.39 -21.21
N TYR A 143 9.92 -5.24 -20.48
CA TYR A 143 10.03 -5.40 -19.02
C TYR A 143 9.67 -4.14 -18.20
N MET A 144 8.83 -3.25 -18.74
CA MET A 144 8.39 -2.01 -18.09
C MET A 144 6.94 -2.04 -17.60
N ASP A 145 6.26 -3.16 -17.72
CA ASP A 145 4.84 -3.33 -17.36
C ASP A 145 4.61 -4.00 -16.00
N TRP A 146 5.65 -4.14 -15.19
CA TRP A 146 5.50 -4.67 -13.84
C TRP A 146 4.74 -3.69 -12.93
N LYS A 147 4.01 -4.24 -11.97
CA LYS A 147 3.32 -3.49 -10.92
C LYS A 147 3.54 -4.15 -9.56
N SER A 148 3.41 -3.37 -8.52
CA SER A 148 3.59 -3.82 -7.15
C SER A 148 2.58 -3.14 -6.24
N LEU A 149 1.96 -3.94 -5.39
CA LEU A 149 1.19 -3.48 -4.25
C LEU A 149 1.91 -3.93 -2.97
N ARG A 150 2.31 -2.97 -2.14
CA ARG A 150 2.94 -3.24 -0.85
C ARG A 150 2.03 -2.82 0.28
N LEU A 151 1.84 -3.72 1.23
CA LEU A 151 1.08 -3.49 2.45
C LEU A 151 2.07 -3.46 3.61
N LEU A 152 2.09 -2.35 4.35
CA LEU A 152 2.96 -2.17 5.50
C LEU A 152 2.17 -2.31 6.79
N TYR A 153 2.71 -3.11 7.71
CA TYR A 153 2.07 -3.40 8.99
C TYR A 153 2.98 -3.04 10.15
N GLU A 154 2.44 -2.39 11.17
CA GLU A 154 3.14 -2.18 12.44
C GLU A 154 2.36 -2.82 13.60
N ILE A 155 3.10 -3.21 14.63
CA ILE A 155 2.51 -3.74 15.87
C ILE A 155 2.10 -2.57 16.77
N TYR A 156 0.84 -2.59 17.20
CA TYR A 156 0.32 -1.70 18.23
C TYR A 156 -0.43 -2.53 19.27
N ARG A 157 0.00 -2.44 20.54
CA ARG A 157 -0.58 -3.22 21.65
C ARG A 157 -0.67 -4.72 21.34
N GLY A 158 0.39 -5.28 20.77
CA GLY A 158 0.51 -6.72 20.50
C GLY A 158 -0.20 -7.22 19.24
N LYS A 159 -0.77 -6.35 18.41
CA LYS A 159 -1.46 -6.71 17.17
C LYS A 159 -0.89 -5.96 15.98
N TYR A 160 -0.88 -6.61 14.82
CA TYR A 160 -0.56 -5.95 13.56
C TYR A 160 -1.71 -5.09 13.06
N TYR A 161 -1.38 -3.91 12.56
CA TYR A 161 -2.29 -3.00 11.89
C TYR A 161 -1.66 -2.45 10.62
N LEU A 162 -2.48 -2.22 9.61
CA LEU A 162 -2.07 -1.64 8.34
C LEU A 162 -1.72 -0.16 8.54
N VAL A 163 -0.49 0.24 8.19
CA VAL A 163 -0.02 1.64 8.29
C VAL A 163 0.18 2.29 6.92
N ALA A 164 0.35 1.50 5.86
CA ALA A 164 0.51 2.04 4.51
C ALA A 164 0.04 1.06 3.45
N VAL A 165 -0.51 1.63 2.37
CA VAL A 165 -0.83 0.97 1.11
C VAL A 165 0.00 1.69 0.04
N VAL A 166 0.98 1.00 -0.51
CA VAL A 166 1.98 1.57 -1.43
C VAL A 166 1.88 0.86 -2.77
N HIS A 167 1.55 1.62 -3.79
CA HIS A 167 1.65 1.16 -5.18
C HIS A 167 3.04 1.47 -5.73
N ASN A 168 3.53 0.68 -6.64
CA ASN A 168 4.71 1.00 -7.44
C ASN A 168 4.59 0.39 -8.84
N GLU A 169 5.24 1.02 -9.80
CA GLU A 169 5.28 0.60 -11.20
C GLU A 169 6.51 1.21 -11.87
N TRP A 170 6.82 0.77 -13.08
CA TRP A 170 7.81 1.44 -13.89
C TRP A 170 7.36 2.86 -14.22
N THR A 171 8.26 3.82 -14.07
CA THR A 171 8.05 5.22 -14.43
C THR A 171 9.23 5.72 -15.28
N ILE A 172 8.98 6.76 -16.07
CA ILE A 172 9.96 7.32 -17.00
C ILE A 172 10.88 8.31 -16.29
#